data_303fbd9a24f33ef88bb30ac55528ecf3
#
_entry.id   303fbd9a24f33ef88bb30ac55528ecf3
#
_cell.length_a   1.000
_cell.length_b   1.000
_cell.length_c   1.000
_cell.angle_alpha   90.00
_cell.angle_beta   90.00
_cell.angle_gamma   90.00
#
_symmetry.space_group_name_H-M   'P 1'
#
loop_
_entity.id
_entity.type
_entity.pdbx_description
1 polymer ?
#
loop_
_entity_poly.entity_id
_entity_poly.type
_entity_poly.pdbx_seq_one_letter_code
_entity_poly.pdbx_strand_id
1 'polypeptide(L)'
;MRTSPPVRSADLAPNHHADYPAFAGLGGLVAALMFSVGRRATADLAIRSTNVGPDDDVVDVGCGPGVAVRRAAACQASSVVGVDPAPVMLRVARVLGALGDRHVGPSYLEGTAEELPLADGSASVLWSLSTVHHWRDLTAGLGEARRVLRPAGRLLAIERRVAPVTSGHGTHGWTQDQAERFADQCRTAGFADVEIGHHSARHRLFLSVLARRP
;
A
#
# COMPACT_ATOMS: atom_id res chain seq x y z
N MET A 1 -9.13 -8.84 -31.62
CA MET A 1 -9.10 -8.00 -30.43
C MET A 1 -7.64 -7.77 -30.07
N ARG A 2 -7.10 -6.55 -30.22
CA ARG A 2 -5.71 -6.26 -29.79
C ARG A 2 -5.76 -6.03 -28.27
N THR A 3 -5.21 -6.95 -27.50
CA THR A 3 -4.97 -6.73 -26.07
C THR A 3 -3.93 -5.63 -25.95
N SER A 4 -4.29 -4.52 -25.32
CA SER A 4 -3.32 -3.48 -24.98
C SER A 4 -2.24 -4.10 -24.09
N PRO A 5 -0.95 -3.70 -24.24
CA PRO A 5 0.11 -4.20 -23.38
C PRO A 5 -0.19 -3.79 -21.90
N PRO A 6 0.24 -4.60 -20.93
CA PRO A 6 0.03 -4.30 -19.51
C PRO A 6 0.69 -2.96 -19.16
N VAL A 7 -0.03 -2.11 -18.44
CA VAL A 7 0.48 -0.84 -17.92
C VAL A 7 1.40 -1.16 -16.73
N ARG A 8 2.67 -0.81 -16.85
CA ARG A 8 3.64 -1.00 -15.77
C ARG A 8 3.58 0.17 -14.79
N SER A 9 3.85 -0.07 -13.53
CA SER A 9 3.98 0.99 -12.53
C SER A 9 5.08 2.02 -12.90
N ALA A 10 6.09 1.60 -13.67
CA ALA A 10 7.11 2.47 -14.25
C ALA A 10 6.52 3.56 -15.17
N ASP A 11 5.36 3.33 -15.78
CA ASP A 11 4.64 4.34 -16.57
C ASP A 11 3.97 5.41 -15.69
N LEU A 12 3.81 5.10 -14.40
CA LEU A 12 3.27 6.02 -13.40
C LEU A 12 4.35 6.74 -12.61
N ALA A 13 5.46 6.07 -12.34
CA ALA A 13 6.65 6.64 -11.68
C ALA A 13 7.88 5.83 -12.08
N PRO A 14 9.08 6.47 -12.26
CA PRO A 14 10.31 5.72 -12.50
C PRO A 14 10.54 4.74 -11.36
N ASN A 15 10.46 3.43 -11.65
CA ASN A 15 10.72 2.39 -10.67
C ASN A 15 12.22 2.12 -10.60
N HIS A 16 12.90 2.75 -9.66
CA HIS A 16 14.35 2.57 -9.45
C HIS A 16 14.70 1.37 -8.56
N HIS A 17 13.70 0.62 -8.05
CA HIS A 17 13.91 -0.36 -6.99
C HIS A 17 13.41 -1.77 -7.28
N ALA A 18 12.80 -2.05 -8.43
CA ALA A 18 12.29 -3.39 -8.75
C ALA A 18 13.38 -4.47 -8.66
N ASP A 19 14.66 -4.10 -8.83
CA ASP A 19 15.81 -5.00 -8.83
C ASP A 19 16.86 -4.67 -7.76
N TYR A 20 16.52 -3.85 -6.74
CA TYR A 20 17.50 -3.39 -5.77
C TYR A 20 17.59 -4.35 -4.55
N PRO A 21 18.76 -4.97 -4.27
CA PRO A 21 18.93 -5.82 -3.08
C PRO A 21 19.04 -5.02 -1.77
N ALA A 22 18.65 -3.73 -1.78
CA ALA A 22 18.81 -2.78 -0.68
C ALA A 22 18.05 -3.15 0.61
N PHE A 23 17.13 -4.11 0.53
CA PHE A 23 16.38 -4.60 1.69
C PHE A 23 16.86 -5.96 2.19
N ALA A 24 18.11 -6.36 1.86
CA ALA A 24 18.73 -7.58 2.35
C ALA A 24 19.76 -7.27 3.46
N GLY A 25 19.96 -8.20 4.39
CA GLY A 25 20.98 -8.13 5.44
C GLY A 25 20.84 -6.96 6.41
N LEU A 26 21.97 -6.45 6.92
CA LEU A 26 22.02 -5.34 7.89
C LEU A 26 21.49 -4.02 7.32
N GLY A 27 21.70 -3.76 6.03
CA GLY A 27 21.16 -2.57 5.36
C GLY A 27 19.63 -2.56 5.35
N GLY A 28 19.00 -3.72 5.14
CA GLY A 28 17.55 -3.87 5.24
C GLY A 28 17.01 -3.62 6.64
N LEU A 29 17.73 -4.00 7.68
CA LEU A 29 17.33 -3.74 9.07
C LEU A 29 17.39 -2.23 9.40
N VAL A 30 18.42 -1.53 8.98
CA VAL A 30 18.54 -0.07 9.16
C VAL A 30 17.42 0.64 8.39
N ALA A 31 17.16 0.24 7.15
CA ALA A 31 16.05 0.77 6.36
C ALA A 31 14.69 0.54 7.05
N ALA A 32 14.44 -0.66 7.59
CA ALA A 32 13.22 -0.99 8.32
C ALA A 32 13.01 -0.09 9.55
N LEU A 33 14.07 0.20 10.31
CA LEU A 33 14.02 1.11 11.46
C LEU A 33 13.75 2.56 11.03
N MET A 34 14.41 3.04 9.98
CA MET A 34 14.15 4.39 9.44
C MET A 34 12.71 4.53 8.90
N PHE A 35 12.20 3.53 8.20
CA PHE A 35 10.82 3.52 7.72
C PHE A 35 9.79 3.45 8.86
N SER A 36 10.13 2.85 9.99
CA SER A 36 9.25 2.78 11.15
C SER A 36 8.91 4.16 11.74
N VAL A 37 9.80 5.13 11.64
CA VAL A 37 9.59 6.48 12.21
C VAL A 37 8.79 7.39 11.27
N GLY A 38 8.99 7.28 9.95
CA GLY A 38 8.41 8.21 8.96
C GLY A 38 6.96 7.91 8.54
N ARG A 39 6.48 6.68 8.72
CA ARG A 39 5.21 6.21 8.12
C ARG A 39 3.97 6.35 9.02
N ARG A 40 4.11 6.83 10.26
CA ARG A 40 2.95 7.01 11.16
C ARG A 40 1.88 7.94 10.59
N ALA A 41 2.31 9.08 10.02
CA ALA A 41 1.37 10.06 9.47
C ALA A 41 0.56 9.49 8.28
N THR A 42 1.20 8.68 7.42
CA THR A 42 0.52 8.02 6.30
C THR A 42 -0.46 6.95 6.79
N ALA A 43 -0.07 6.18 7.82
CA ALA A 43 -0.95 5.19 8.45
C ALA A 43 -2.18 5.85 9.09
N ASP A 44 -1.99 6.97 9.82
CA ASP A 44 -3.10 7.73 10.42
C ASP A 44 -4.03 8.31 9.34
N LEU A 45 -3.46 8.75 8.24
CA LEU A 45 -4.23 9.21 7.09
C LEU A 45 -5.04 8.06 6.48
N ALA A 46 -4.45 6.88 6.30
CA ALA A 46 -5.14 5.72 5.76
C ALA A 46 -6.33 5.29 6.63
N ILE A 47 -6.13 5.22 7.95
CA ILE A 47 -7.20 4.90 8.90
C ILE A 47 -8.37 5.89 8.76
N ARG A 48 -8.09 7.20 8.73
CA ARG A 48 -9.16 8.22 8.59
C ARG A 48 -9.84 8.17 7.22
N SER A 49 -9.06 8.02 6.13
CA SER A 49 -9.61 8.02 4.77
C SER A 49 -10.50 6.81 4.49
N THR A 50 -10.21 5.68 5.12
CA THR A 50 -11.00 4.46 4.97
C THR A 50 -11.95 4.19 6.15
N ASN A 51 -11.94 5.05 7.17
CA ASN A 51 -12.78 4.91 8.37
C ASN A 51 -12.74 3.47 8.93
N VAL A 52 -11.52 2.97 9.20
CA VAL A 52 -11.32 1.60 9.73
C VAL A 52 -11.97 1.46 11.09
N GLY A 53 -12.73 0.38 11.26
CA GLY A 53 -13.44 0.03 12.49
C GLY A 53 -13.41 -1.47 12.80
N PRO A 54 -14.16 -1.90 13.83
CA PRO A 54 -14.13 -3.27 14.34
C PRO A 54 -14.58 -4.36 13.34
N ASP A 55 -15.40 -3.99 12.36
CA ASP A 55 -15.91 -4.93 11.36
C ASP A 55 -15.02 -5.05 10.12
N ASP A 56 -13.88 -4.35 10.12
CA ASP A 56 -13.00 -4.33 8.97
C ASP A 56 -11.90 -5.40 9.02
N ASP A 57 -11.74 -6.06 7.86
CA ASP A 57 -10.62 -6.92 7.54
C ASP A 57 -9.64 -6.10 6.68
N VAL A 58 -8.51 -5.72 7.26
CA VAL A 58 -7.55 -4.78 6.65
C VAL A 58 -6.35 -5.51 6.08
N VAL A 59 -6.00 -5.21 4.83
CA VAL A 59 -4.77 -5.68 4.17
C VAL A 59 -3.88 -4.48 3.82
N ASP A 60 -2.60 -4.52 4.19
CA ASP A 60 -1.58 -3.53 3.84
C ASP A 60 -0.56 -4.16 2.88
N VAL A 61 -0.60 -3.78 1.60
CA VAL A 61 0.27 -4.30 0.53
C VAL A 61 1.54 -3.46 0.43
N GLY A 62 2.69 -4.11 0.58
CA GLY A 62 3.98 -3.45 0.77
C GLY A 62 4.11 -2.90 2.20
N CYS A 63 3.72 -3.70 3.18
CA CYS A 63 3.61 -3.26 4.58
C CYS A 63 4.95 -2.87 5.23
N GLY A 64 6.08 -3.28 4.64
CA GLY A 64 7.40 -3.07 5.19
C GLY A 64 7.50 -3.57 6.65
N PRO A 65 8.02 -2.75 7.58
CA PRO A 65 8.13 -3.12 8.99
C PRO A 65 6.78 -3.07 9.75
N GLY A 66 5.63 -3.02 9.06
CA GLY A 66 4.30 -3.18 9.62
C GLY A 66 3.76 -2.00 10.44
N VAL A 67 4.14 -0.76 10.13
CA VAL A 67 3.67 0.43 10.89
C VAL A 67 2.16 0.61 10.77
N ALA A 68 1.62 0.59 9.54
CA ALA A 68 0.20 0.78 9.30
C ALA A 68 -0.61 -0.42 9.81
N VAL A 69 -0.08 -1.63 9.63
CA VAL A 69 -0.67 -2.87 10.15
C VAL A 69 -0.89 -2.79 11.66
N ARG A 70 0.15 -2.40 12.42
CA ARG A 70 0.02 -2.24 13.89
C ARG A 70 -0.95 -1.15 14.28
N ARG A 71 -1.06 -0.09 13.50
CA ARG A 71 -2.00 1.00 13.79
C ARG A 71 -3.44 0.60 13.48
N ALA A 72 -3.68 -0.14 12.41
CA ALA A 72 -5.00 -0.72 12.12
C ALA A 72 -5.44 -1.70 13.23
N ALA A 73 -4.54 -2.57 13.68
CA ALA A 73 -4.82 -3.48 14.80
C ALA A 73 -5.16 -2.72 16.10
N ALA A 74 -4.56 -1.54 16.32
CA ALA A 74 -4.89 -0.68 17.47
C ALA A 74 -6.27 -0.01 17.33
N CYS A 75 -6.87 0.04 16.14
CA CYS A 75 -8.24 0.49 15.90
C CYS A 75 -9.27 -0.63 16.08
N GLN A 76 -8.87 -1.77 16.63
CA GLN A 76 -9.71 -2.94 16.89
C GLN A 76 -10.33 -3.54 15.61
N ALA A 77 -9.69 -3.39 14.45
CA ALA A 77 -10.11 -4.07 13.23
C ALA A 77 -10.25 -5.60 13.48
N SER A 78 -11.22 -6.23 12.82
CA SER A 78 -11.53 -7.67 12.94
C SER A 78 -10.30 -8.54 12.63
N SER A 79 -9.63 -8.22 11.53
CA SER A 79 -8.35 -8.82 11.18
C SER A 79 -7.42 -7.80 10.50
N VAL A 80 -6.11 -8.00 10.62
CA VAL A 80 -5.12 -7.15 9.95
C VAL A 80 -3.98 -8.00 9.42
N VAL A 81 -3.76 -7.91 8.10
CA VAL A 81 -2.71 -8.64 7.39
C VAL A 81 -1.77 -7.66 6.69
N GLY A 82 -0.47 -7.80 6.91
CA GLY A 82 0.56 -7.14 6.12
C GLY A 82 1.15 -8.10 5.09
N VAL A 83 1.25 -7.67 3.83
CA VAL A 83 1.91 -8.43 2.75
C VAL A 83 3.13 -7.64 2.29
N ASP A 84 4.30 -8.30 2.18
CA ASP A 84 5.53 -7.68 1.69
C ASP A 84 6.42 -8.73 1.04
N PRO A 85 7.10 -8.44 -0.10
CA PRO A 85 8.00 -9.39 -0.75
C PRO A 85 9.35 -9.56 -0.04
N ALA A 86 9.70 -8.69 0.92
CA ALA A 86 11.00 -8.71 1.57
C ALA A 86 10.96 -9.46 2.92
N PRO A 87 11.57 -10.67 3.03
CA PRO A 87 11.53 -11.46 4.28
C PRO A 87 12.14 -10.73 5.48
N VAL A 88 13.11 -9.85 5.27
CA VAL A 88 13.71 -9.05 6.36
C VAL A 88 12.71 -8.06 6.93
N MET A 89 11.87 -7.42 6.09
CA MET A 89 10.81 -6.51 6.51
C MET A 89 9.77 -7.24 7.35
N LEU A 90 9.35 -8.42 6.88
CA LEU A 90 8.38 -9.26 7.60
C LEU A 90 8.92 -9.76 8.95
N ARG A 91 10.22 -10.07 9.06
CA ARG A 91 10.83 -10.42 10.35
C ARG A 91 10.74 -9.27 11.35
N VAL A 92 11.12 -8.06 10.91
CA VAL A 92 11.00 -6.86 11.75
C VAL A 92 9.54 -6.59 12.13
N ALA A 93 8.64 -6.70 11.15
CA ALA A 93 7.21 -6.49 11.37
C ALA A 93 6.62 -7.45 12.42
N ARG A 94 6.98 -8.75 12.36
CA ARG A 94 6.57 -9.76 13.34
C ARG A 94 7.10 -9.45 14.75
N VAL A 95 8.38 -9.12 14.88
CA VAL A 95 8.98 -8.76 16.17
C VAL A 95 8.28 -7.54 16.76
N LEU A 96 8.14 -6.46 15.98
CA LEU A 96 7.46 -5.25 16.44
C LEU A 96 5.95 -5.45 16.66
N GLY A 97 5.33 -6.37 15.91
CA GLY A 97 3.93 -6.77 16.06
C GLY A 97 3.66 -7.51 17.37
N ALA A 98 4.61 -8.34 17.81
CA ALA A 98 4.50 -9.10 19.04
C ALA A 98 4.66 -8.25 20.32
N LEU A 99 5.25 -7.06 20.22
CA LEU A 99 5.50 -6.16 21.37
C LEU A 99 4.27 -5.34 21.80
N GLY A 100 3.14 -5.46 21.11
CA GLY A 100 1.93 -4.71 21.39
C GLY A 100 0.91 -5.53 22.18
N ASP A 101 0.31 -4.92 23.19
CA ASP A 101 -0.86 -5.49 23.88
C ASP A 101 -2.10 -5.27 22.97
N ARG A 102 -2.65 -6.36 22.38
CA ARG A 102 -3.74 -6.28 21.39
C ARG A 102 -4.65 -7.48 21.49
N HIS A 103 -5.96 -7.22 21.34
CA HIS A 103 -6.97 -8.27 21.29
C HIS A 103 -6.83 -9.15 20.02
N VAL A 104 -6.37 -8.57 18.91
CA VAL A 104 -6.10 -9.26 17.65
C VAL A 104 -4.66 -8.98 17.23
N GLY A 105 -3.85 -10.03 17.19
CA GLY A 105 -2.48 -9.95 16.68
C GLY A 105 -2.47 -9.80 15.16
N PRO A 106 -1.70 -8.85 14.60
CA PRO A 106 -1.57 -8.74 13.15
C PRO A 106 -0.80 -9.93 12.58
N SER A 107 -1.16 -10.39 11.37
CA SER A 107 -0.42 -11.38 10.62
C SER A 107 0.43 -10.75 9.52
N TYR A 108 1.49 -11.46 9.09
CA TYR A 108 2.43 -10.99 8.08
C TYR A 108 2.77 -12.11 7.11
N LEU A 109 2.48 -11.91 5.83
CA LEU A 109 2.63 -12.89 4.76
C LEU A 109 3.64 -12.39 3.72
N GLU A 110 4.40 -13.32 3.15
CA GLU A 110 5.26 -13.03 2.01
C GLU A 110 4.42 -13.08 0.73
N GLY A 111 4.56 -12.05 -0.12
CA GLY A 111 3.84 -11.94 -1.39
C GLY A 111 4.06 -10.60 -2.04
N THR A 112 3.58 -10.47 -3.28
CA THR A 112 3.64 -9.23 -4.06
C THR A 112 2.24 -8.67 -4.29
N ALA A 113 2.14 -7.47 -4.84
CA ALA A 113 0.86 -6.88 -5.20
C ALA A 113 0.16 -7.66 -6.32
N GLU A 114 0.95 -8.27 -7.20
CA GLU A 114 0.51 -9.04 -8.36
C GLU A 114 0.07 -10.47 -8.02
N GLU A 115 0.44 -10.95 -6.81
CA GLU A 115 0.10 -12.29 -6.32
C GLU A 115 -0.06 -12.24 -4.80
N LEU A 116 -1.27 -11.89 -4.36
CA LEU A 116 -1.59 -11.78 -2.93
C LEU A 116 -1.92 -13.17 -2.35
N PRO A 117 -1.23 -13.61 -1.28
CA PRO A 117 -1.46 -14.90 -0.63
C PRO A 117 -2.73 -14.88 0.25
N LEU A 118 -3.84 -14.42 -0.31
CA LEU A 118 -5.10 -14.17 0.36
C LEU A 118 -6.27 -14.73 -0.45
N ALA A 119 -7.32 -15.17 0.23
CA ALA A 119 -8.52 -15.68 -0.41
C ALA A 119 -9.34 -14.55 -1.07
N ASP A 120 -10.17 -14.93 -2.05
CA ASP A 120 -11.12 -14.02 -2.69
C ASP A 120 -12.10 -13.44 -1.67
N GLY A 121 -12.35 -12.15 -1.74
CA GLY A 121 -13.31 -11.47 -0.88
C GLY A 121 -12.98 -11.50 0.62
N SER A 122 -11.71 -11.73 0.98
CA SER A 122 -11.27 -11.84 2.38
C SER A 122 -11.00 -10.49 3.07
N ALA A 123 -11.00 -9.39 2.34
CA ALA A 123 -10.73 -8.06 2.90
C ALA A 123 -11.88 -7.07 2.66
N SER A 124 -12.10 -6.17 3.61
CA SER A 124 -12.97 -4.99 3.44
C SER A 124 -12.19 -3.73 3.10
N VAL A 125 -10.91 -3.69 3.47
CA VAL A 125 -10.01 -2.57 3.23
C VAL A 125 -8.68 -3.08 2.73
N LEU A 126 -8.20 -2.55 1.62
CA LEU A 126 -6.86 -2.81 1.11
C LEU A 126 -6.11 -1.50 0.95
N TRP A 127 -4.93 -1.43 1.56
CA TRP A 127 -4.05 -0.28 1.48
C TRP A 127 -2.80 -0.57 0.64
N SER A 128 -2.30 0.48 -0.04
CA SER A 128 -0.95 0.56 -0.59
C SER A 128 -0.35 1.92 -0.22
N LEU A 129 0.54 1.94 0.76
CA LEU A 129 1.04 3.17 1.37
C LEU A 129 2.49 3.43 1.01
N SER A 130 2.72 4.27 0.00
CA SER A 130 4.03 4.56 -0.61
C SER A 130 4.70 3.32 -1.18
N THR A 131 3.94 2.51 -1.91
CA THR A 131 4.40 1.24 -2.47
C THR A 131 3.91 0.94 -3.88
N VAL A 132 2.90 1.68 -4.42
CA VAL A 132 2.41 1.47 -5.80
C VAL A 132 3.54 1.61 -6.82
N HIS A 133 4.47 2.53 -6.61
CA HIS A 133 5.61 2.72 -7.50
C HIS A 133 6.60 1.53 -7.54
N HIS A 134 6.44 0.53 -6.67
CA HIS A 134 7.17 -0.74 -6.68
C HIS A 134 6.43 -1.88 -7.38
N TRP A 135 5.15 -1.71 -7.71
CA TRP A 135 4.39 -2.75 -8.40
C TRP A 135 4.95 -2.96 -9.81
N ARG A 136 5.19 -4.20 -10.20
CA ARG A 136 5.78 -4.54 -11.50
C ARG A 136 4.75 -4.51 -12.62
N ASP A 137 3.53 -4.96 -12.31
CA ASP A 137 2.37 -4.95 -13.20
C ASP A 137 1.17 -4.37 -12.45
N LEU A 138 0.84 -3.13 -12.80
CA LEU A 138 -0.26 -2.41 -12.17
C LEU A 138 -1.61 -3.06 -12.46
N THR A 139 -1.79 -3.62 -13.65
CA THR A 139 -3.04 -4.29 -14.03
C THR A 139 -3.25 -5.55 -13.22
N ALA A 140 -2.20 -6.37 -13.07
CA ALA A 140 -2.24 -7.55 -12.22
C ALA A 140 -2.48 -7.19 -10.74
N GLY A 141 -1.77 -6.17 -10.22
CA GLY A 141 -1.93 -5.72 -8.84
C GLY A 141 -3.33 -5.18 -8.53
N LEU A 142 -3.92 -4.41 -9.46
CA LEU A 142 -5.31 -3.96 -9.31
C LEU A 142 -6.32 -5.11 -9.46
N GLY A 143 -6.02 -6.09 -10.30
CA GLY A 143 -6.79 -7.34 -10.42
C GLY A 143 -6.82 -8.12 -9.10
N GLU A 144 -5.65 -8.30 -8.47
CA GLU A 144 -5.52 -8.95 -7.16
C GLU A 144 -6.21 -8.14 -6.05
N ALA A 145 -6.02 -6.82 -6.02
CA ALA A 145 -6.72 -5.96 -5.07
C ALA A 145 -8.24 -6.11 -5.18
N ARG A 146 -8.76 -6.18 -6.43
CA ARG A 146 -10.19 -6.40 -6.67
C ARG A 146 -10.64 -7.80 -6.29
N ARG A 147 -9.81 -8.83 -6.51
CA ARG A 147 -10.11 -10.22 -6.14
C ARG A 147 -10.24 -10.36 -4.62
N VAL A 148 -9.27 -9.83 -3.88
CA VAL A 148 -9.17 -9.95 -2.41
C VAL A 148 -10.20 -9.10 -1.68
N LEU A 149 -10.55 -7.91 -2.19
CA LEU A 149 -11.59 -7.09 -1.59
C LEU A 149 -12.97 -7.73 -1.78
N ARG A 150 -13.80 -7.76 -0.74
CA ARG A 150 -15.22 -8.13 -0.84
C ARG A 150 -16.05 -7.02 -1.54
N PRO A 151 -17.27 -7.29 -2.03
CA PRO A 151 -18.17 -6.24 -2.51
C PRO A 151 -18.29 -5.09 -1.51
N ALA A 152 -18.36 -3.86 -1.99
CA ALA A 152 -18.30 -2.62 -1.23
C ALA A 152 -16.97 -2.37 -0.47
N GLY A 153 -15.97 -3.22 -0.63
CA GLY A 153 -14.62 -3.06 -0.08
C GLY A 153 -13.90 -1.83 -0.66
N ARG A 154 -12.97 -1.29 0.12
CA ARG A 154 -12.27 -0.03 -0.16
C ARG A 154 -10.80 -0.28 -0.48
N LEU A 155 -10.36 0.18 -1.66
CA LEU A 155 -8.95 0.30 -2.02
C LEU A 155 -8.48 1.71 -1.72
N LEU A 156 -7.36 1.86 -1.03
CA LEU A 156 -6.70 3.15 -0.82
C LEU A 156 -5.22 3.06 -1.18
N ALA A 157 -4.79 3.88 -2.12
CA ALA A 157 -3.38 4.13 -2.39
C ALA A 157 -2.99 5.52 -1.89
N ILE A 158 -1.85 5.65 -1.20
CA ILE A 158 -1.31 6.95 -0.77
C ILE A 158 0.15 7.03 -1.17
N GLU A 159 0.51 8.10 -1.87
CA GLU A 159 1.88 8.41 -2.24
C GLU A 159 2.27 9.83 -1.83
N ARG A 160 3.56 10.05 -1.61
CA ARG A 160 4.07 11.40 -1.39
C ARG A 160 3.89 12.23 -2.68
N ARG A 161 3.37 13.46 -2.57
CA ARG A 161 3.33 14.37 -3.71
C ARG A 161 4.75 14.85 -4.05
N VAL A 162 5.13 14.74 -5.31
CA VAL A 162 6.42 15.20 -5.84
C VAL A 162 6.20 16.17 -6.98
N ALA A 163 7.20 17.02 -7.27
CA ALA A 163 7.17 17.90 -8.43
C ALA A 163 7.40 17.12 -9.73
N PRO A 164 6.91 17.60 -10.89
CA PRO A 164 7.03 16.89 -12.17
C PRO A 164 8.48 16.65 -12.63
N VAL A 165 9.42 17.47 -12.18
CA VAL A 165 10.85 17.37 -12.56
C VAL A 165 11.67 17.15 -11.30
N THR A 166 11.85 15.88 -10.94
CA THR A 166 12.74 15.49 -9.85
C THR A 166 13.62 14.35 -10.32
N SER A 167 14.90 14.37 -9.96
CA SER A 167 15.87 13.31 -10.21
C SER A 167 16.36 12.70 -8.90
N GLY A 168 16.84 11.47 -8.93
CA GLY A 168 17.37 10.77 -7.77
C GLY A 168 16.30 10.44 -6.72
N HIS A 169 16.64 10.49 -5.43
CA HIS A 169 15.73 10.11 -4.34
C HIS A 169 14.44 10.96 -4.23
N GLY A 170 14.33 12.06 -4.98
CA GLY A 170 13.12 12.87 -5.07
C GLY A 170 11.97 12.24 -5.84
N THR A 171 12.22 11.18 -6.60
CA THR A 171 11.24 10.55 -7.50
C THR A 171 10.28 9.56 -6.82
N HIS A 172 10.47 9.26 -5.52
CA HIS A 172 9.58 8.37 -4.79
C HIS A 172 8.28 9.08 -4.41
N GLY A 173 7.23 8.83 -5.15
CA GLY A 173 5.92 9.43 -4.94
C GLY A 173 5.21 9.69 -6.27
N TRP A 174 4.12 10.46 -6.23
CA TRP A 174 3.31 10.80 -7.39
C TRP A 174 3.32 12.29 -7.70
N THR A 175 3.35 12.62 -8.99
CA THR A 175 2.83 13.90 -9.49
C THR A 175 1.30 13.83 -9.54
N GLN A 176 0.65 14.97 -9.77
CA GLN A 176 -0.80 15.03 -9.96
C GLN A 176 -1.24 14.13 -11.14
N ASP A 177 -0.57 14.22 -12.28
CA ASP A 177 -0.88 13.42 -13.47
C ASP A 177 -0.72 11.91 -13.24
N GLN A 178 0.22 11.51 -12.37
CA GLN A 178 0.40 10.10 -12.01
C GLN A 178 -0.74 9.59 -11.12
N ALA A 179 -1.22 10.41 -10.19
CA ALA A 179 -2.40 10.06 -9.39
C ALA A 179 -3.67 9.95 -10.27
N GLU A 180 -3.84 10.84 -11.23
CA GLU A 180 -4.94 10.80 -12.20
C GLU A 180 -4.88 9.53 -13.05
N ARG A 181 -3.70 9.19 -13.59
CA ARG A 181 -3.50 7.94 -14.33
C ARG A 181 -3.80 6.70 -13.48
N PHE A 182 -3.37 6.68 -12.22
CA PHE A 182 -3.68 5.58 -11.32
C PHE A 182 -5.19 5.48 -11.05
N ALA A 183 -5.88 6.60 -10.87
CA ALA A 183 -7.33 6.64 -10.73
C ALA A 183 -8.04 6.08 -11.96
N ASP A 184 -7.57 6.40 -13.18
CA ASP A 184 -8.10 5.86 -14.42
C ASP A 184 -7.86 4.35 -14.55
N GLN A 185 -6.69 3.85 -14.11
CA GLN A 185 -6.42 2.42 -14.03
C GLN A 185 -7.35 1.70 -13.03
N CYS A 186 -7.66 2.31 -11.88
CA CYS A 186 -8.67 1.77 -10.95
C CYS A 186 -10.04 1.64 -11.63
N ARG A 187 -10.50 2.66 -12.38
CA ARG A 187 -11.76 2.61 -13.15
C ARG A 187 -11.72 1.50 -14.20
N THR A 188 -10.63 1.39 -14.94
CA THR A 188 -10.42 0.34 -15.94
C THR A 188 -10.42 -1.07 -15.34
N ALA A 189 -9.90 -1.22 -14.13
CA ALA A 189 -9.92 -2.47 -13.37
C ALA A 189 -11.30 -2.80 -12.76
N GLY A 190 -12.30 -1.94 -12.96
CA GLY A 190 -13.67 -2.15 -12.49
C GLY A 190 -13.95 -1.68 -11.07
N PHE A 191 -13.16 -0.76 -10.53
CA PHE A 191 -13.49 -0.04 -9.32
C PHE A 191 -14.44 1.13 -9.62
N ALA A 192 -15.32 1.43 -8.66
CA ALA A 192 -16.23 2.57 -8.66
C ALA A 192 -15.83 3.62 -7.62
N ASP A 193 -16.53 4.75 -7.59
CA ASP A 193 -16.35 5.83 -6.61
C ASP A 193 -14.87 6.23 -6.43
N VAL A 194 -14.18 6.40 -7.58
CA VAL A 194 -12.74 6.69 -7.58
C VAL A 194 -12.50 8.17 -7.34
N GLU A 195 -11.91 8.49 -6.20
CA GLU A 195 -11.65 9.86 -5.74
C GLU A 195 -10.15 10.09 -5.52
N ILE A 196 -9.67 11.29 -5.91
CA ILE A 196 -8.30 11.74 -5.64
C ILE A 196 -8.34 12.72 -4.48
N GLY A 197 -7.55 12.43 -3.45
CA GLY A 197 -7.43 13.27 -2.27
C GLY A 197 -6.08 13.97 -2.18
N HIS A 198 -6.08 15.20 -1.64
CA HIS A 198 -4.89 15.99 -1.35
C HIS A 198 -4.74 16.17 0.16
N HIS A 199 -3.59 15.78 0.70
CA HIS A 199 -3.39 15.78 2.15
C HIS A 199 -2.07 16.45 2.53
N SER A 200 -2.06 17.06 3.70
CA SER A 200 -0.85 17.61 4.32
C SER A 200 -0.65 16.97 5.70
N ALA A 201 0.52 16.44 5.96
CA ALA A 201 0.90 15.91 7.27
C ALA A 201 2.40 16.12 7.52
N ARG A 202 2.76 16.67 8.69
CA ARG A 202 4.15 16.92 9.11
C ARG A 202 5.00 17.59 8.02
N HIS A 203 4.51 18.67 7.45
CA HIS A 203 5.18 19.46 6.39
C HIS A 203 5.40 18.70 5.07
N ARG A 204 4.73 17.59 4.87
CA ARG A 204 4.75 16.82 3.61
C ARG A 204 3.37 16.79 2.98
N LEU A 205 3.35 16.82 1.65
CA LEU A 205 2.14 16.70 0.86
C LEU A 205 1.99 15.26 0.37
N PHE A 206 0.76 14.76 0.37
CA PHE A 206 0.41 13.42 -0.11
C PHE A 206 -0.75 13.51 -1.08
N LEU A 207 -0.75 12.59 -2.03
CA LEU A 207 -1.87 12.29 -2.90
C LEU A 207 -2.43 10.92 -2.52
N SER A 208 -3.74 10.81 -2.50
CA SER A 208 -4.41 9.53 -2.33
C SER A 208 -5.36 9.24 -3.48
N VAL A 209 -5.56 7.97 -3.77
CA VAL A 209 -6.66 7.49 -4.60
C VAL A 209 -7.44 6.49 -3.74
N LEU A 210 -8.70 6.82 -3.48
CA LEU A 210 -9.67 5.96 -2.82
C LEU A 210 -10.64 5.43 -3.87
N ALA A 211 -10.93 4.13 -3.83
CA ALA A 211 -11.84 3.49 -4.78
C ALA A 211 -12.64 2.38 -4.08
N ARG A 212 -13.80 2.01 -4.62
CA ARG A 212 -14.67 0.94 -4.09
C ARG A 212 -14.78 -0.22 -5.06
N ARG A 213 -14.80 -1.44 -4.54
CA ARG A 213 -15.23 -2.60 -5.30
C ARG A 213 -16.76 -2.59 -5.35
N PRO A 214 -17.39 -2.56 -6.55
CA PRO A 214 -18.85 -2.72 -6.71
C PRO A 214 -19.37 -4.03 -6.15
#